data_690b6a597e093351807f55ea440ec193
#
_entry.id   690b6a597e093351807f55ea440ec193
#
_cell.length_a   1.000
_cell.length_b   1.000
_cell.length_c   1.000
_cell.angle_alpha   90.00
_cell.angle_beta   90.00
_cell.angle_gamma   90.00
#
_symmetry.space_group_name_H-M   'P 1'
#
loop_
_entity.id
_entity.type
_entity.pdbx_description
1 polymer ?
#
loop_
_entity_poly.entity_id
_entity_poly.type
_entity_poly.pdbx_seq_one_letter_code
_entity_poly.pdbx_strand_id
1 'polypeptide(L)'
;MSDEVSVEQTGETVGEAKWAAVRELERLVPGLDRESVRFQVVTEGARGLLGVGYTPARVIATAAKVTPPEPVAERDTGDELDQAARVRELLERTIEVVGVPATVHLDVHPGELVATISGHDLGILIGRNGQTIDALQYLSNAIGYRSADVDAERLPVVVDAAGYRARRAASLETLARQYAERAVATGTRVELEPMTAVERKIVHELLKDDPEVETASEGTEPNRFVVIVPGKPAD
;
A
#
# COMPACT_ATOMS: atom_id res chain seq x y z
N MET A 1 -1.40 31.19 1.98
CA MET A 1 -0.37 31.85 1.15
C MET A 1 0.62 30.77 0.83
N SER A 2 0.73 30.38 -0.44
CA SER A 2 1.60 29.27 -0.84
C SER A 2 3.05 29.68 -0.65
N ASP A 3 3.75 28.99 0.24
CA ASP A 3 5.17 29.18 0.49
C ASP A 3 5.95 28.54 -0.67
N GLU A 4 6.17 29.27 -1.76
CA GLU A 4 6.95 28.82 -2.91
C GLU A 4 8.37 29.40 -2.82
N VAL A 5 9.38 28.56 -3.06
CA VAL A 5 10.77 28.98 -3.16
C VAL A 5 11.12 29.13 -4.62
N SER A 6 11.60 30.31 -5.02
CA SER A 6 12.01 30.58 -6.41
C SER A 6 13.50 30.92 -6.44
N VAL A 7 14.20 30.34 -7.41
CA VAL A 7 15.63 30.55 -7.63
C VAL A 7 15.85 30.92 -9.09
N GLU A 8 16.60 32.01 -9.32
CA GLU A 8 17.03 32.42 -10.65
C GLU A 8 18.48 32.00 -10.89
N GLN A 9 18.72 31.33 -12.02
CA GLN A 9 20.07 30.90 -12.41
C GLN A 9 20.35 31.19 -13.88
N THR A 10 21.62 31.33 -14.20
CA THR A 10 22.11 31.62 -15.55
C THR A 10 23.01 30.47 -16.04
N GLY A 11 23.05 30.28 -17.35
CA GLY A 11 23.91 29.29 -17.99
C GLY A 11 24.22 29.64 -19.44
N GLU A 12 25.11 28.95 -20.08
CA GLU A 12 25.41 29.14 -21.51
C GLU A 12 24.25 28.71 -22.39
N THR A 13 23.44 27.74 -21.89
CA THR A 13 22.24 27.23 -22.54
C THR A 13 21.09 27.19 -21.52
N VAL A 14 19.85 27.14 -22.02
CA VAL A 14 18.66 26.96 -21.19
C VAL A 14 18.75 25.66 -20.34
N GLY A 15 19.31 24.59 -20.93
CA GLY A 15 19.49 23.32 -20.23
C GLY A 15 20.44 23.44 -19.02
N GLU A 16 21.54 24.14 -19.21
CA GLU A 16 22.53 24.37 -18.15
C GLU A 16 21.99 25.27 -17.04
N ALA A 17 21.27 26.35 -17.43
CA ALA A 17 20.59 27.22 -16.47
C ALA A 17 19.51 26.48 -15.65
N LYS A 18 18.74 25.58 -16.28
CA LYS A 18 17.77 24.73 -15.58
C LYS A 18 18.46 23.77 -14.60
N TRP A 19 19.55 23.13 -15.00
CA TRP A 19 20.30 22.22 -14.14
C TRP A 19 20.89 22.93 -12.92
N ALA A 20 21.48 24.13 -13.12
CA ALA A 20 21.98 24.97 -12.03
C ALA A 20 20.86 25.39 -11.07
N ALA A 21 19.69 25.75 -11.59
CA ALA A 21 18.53 26.13 -10.81
C ALA A 21 17.98 24.97 -9.95
N VAL A 22 17.89 23.76 -10.49
CA VAL A 22 17.47 22.57 -9.72
C VAL A 22 18.45 22.30 -8.58
N ARG A 23 19.74 22.36 -8.85
CA ARG A 23 20.78 22.09 -7.85
C ARG A 23 20.76 23.11 -6.70
N GLU A 24 20.45 24.35 -6.98
CA GLU A 24 20.32 25.37 -5.94
C GLU A 24 18.99 25.20 -5.16
N LEU A 25 17.90 24.80 -5.82
CA LEU A 25 16.64 24.45 -5.14
C LEU A 25 16.82 23.23 -4.23
N GLU A 26 17.54 22.19 -4.65
CA GLU A 26 17.84 21.02 -3.80
C GLU A 26 18.62 21.39 -2.54
N ARG A 27 19.46 22.44 -2.61
CA ARG A 27 20.19 22.93 -1.47
C ARG A 27 19.31 23.69 -0.49
N LEU A 28 18.30 24.41 -1.01
CA LEU A 28 17.39 25.25 -0.21
C LEU A 28 16.18 24.43 0.32
N VAL A 29 15.79 23.38 -0.40
CA VAL A 29 14.65 22.52 -0.07
C VAL A 29 15.12 21.06 -0.03
N PRO A 30 15.58 20.56 1.12
CA PRO A 30 15.95 19.15 1.27
C PRO A 30 14.75 18.24 0.99
N GLY A 31 14.92 17.22 0.13
CA GLY A 31 13.84 16.32 -0.28
C GLY A 31 12.98 16.81 -1.46
N LEU A 32 13.48 17.80 -2.21
CA LEU A 32 12.81 18.33 -3.40
C LEU A 32 12.52 17.21 -4.42
N ASP A 33 11.24 17.06 -4.80
CA ASP A 33 10.87 16.26 -5.95
C ASP A 33 11.15 17.04 -7.24
N ARG A 34 12.07 16.53 -8.05
CA ARG A 34 12.50 17.16 -9.30
C ARG A 34 11.40 17.28 -10.34
N GLU A 35 10.41 16.39 -10.30
CA GLU A 35 9.27 16.42 -11.23
C GLU A 35 8.28 17.54 -10.91
N SER A 36 8.28 18.01 -9.67
CA SER A 36 7.42 19.11 -9.20
C SER A 36 7.95 20.50 -9.49
N VAL A 37 9.20 20.62 -9.98
CA VAL A 37 9.85 21.93 -10.25
C VAL A 37 9.28 22.57 -11.51
N ARG A 38 8.75 23.77 -11.38
CA ARG A 38 8.29 24.60 -12.51
C ARG A 38 9.42 25.51 -12.99
N PHE A 39 9.60 25.55 -14.32
CA PHE A 39 10.62 26.38 -14.94
C PHE A 39 9.98 27.50 -15.78
N GLN A 40 10.46 28.71 -15.58
CA GLN A 40 10.16 29.86 -16.44
C GLN A 40 11.45 30.35 -17.08
N VAL A 41 11.52 30.28 -18.41
CA VAL A 41 12.66 30.78 -19.18
C VAL A 41 12.50 32.27 -19.34
N VAL A 42 13.41 33.06 -18.78
CA VAL A 42 13.42 34.54 -18.86
C VAL A 42 14.17 34.98 -20.12
N THR A 43 15.27 34.29 -20.44
CA THR A 43 16.09 34.59 -21.63
C THR A 43 16.68 33.26 -22.15
N GLU A 44 16.54 33.00 -23.45
CA GLU A 44 17.05 31.77 -24.06
C GLU A 44 18.56 31.73 -24.25
N GLY A 45 19.20 32.88 -24.08
CA GLY A 45 20.62 33.07 -24.39
C GLY A 45 20.88 33.21 -25.88
N ALA A 46 21.85 34.04 -26.25
CA ALA A 46 22.27 34.20 -27.62
C ALA A 46 23.81 34.13 -27.72
N ARG A 47 24.33 33.30 -28.64
CA ARG A 47 25.74 33.36 -29.04
C ARG A 47 25.89 34.46 -30.05
N GLY A 48 26.63 35.52 -29.69
CA GLY A 48 26.96 36.58 -30.63
C GLY A 48 27.80 36.09 -31.81
N LEU A 49 27.58 36.65 -32.98
CA LEU A 49 28.43 36.41 -34.13
C LEU A 49 29.85 37.00 -33.88
N LEU A 50 30.89 36.20 -34.05
CA LEU A 50 32.30 36.59 -33.90
C LEU A 50 32.72 37.02 -32.48
N GLY A 51 32.14 36.47 -31.44
CA GLY A 51 32.59 36.68 -30.04
C GLY A 51 32.19 38.02 -29.40
N VAL A 52 31.32 38.81 -30.01
CA VAL A 52 30.79 40.06 -29.49
C VAL A 52 29.27 39.89 -29.29
N GLY A 53 28.79 40.07 -28.03
CA GLY A 53 27.34 40.03 -27.72
C GLY A 53 26.83 38.72 -27.16
N TYR A 54 27.63 38.03 -26.31
CA TYR A 54 27.13 36.87 -25.56
C TYR A 54 26.10 37.31 -24.53
N THR A 55 24.90 36.72 -24.57
CA THR A 55 23.87 36.87 -23.57
C THR A 55 23.57 35.51 -22.94
N PRO A 56 23.78 35.32 -21.63
CA PRO A 56 23.48 34.04 -20.97
C PRO A 56 21.99 33.73 -20.95
N ALA A 57 21.66 32.46 -21.03
CA ALA A 57 20.31 32.00 -20.75
C ALA A 57 19.98 32.21 -19.26
N ARG A 58 18.76 32.65 -18.95
CA ARG A 58 18.28 32.89 -17.60
C ARG A 58 16.99 32.11 -17.38
N VAL A 59 16.95 31.34 -16.28
CA VAL A 59 15.83 30.49 -15.92
C VAL A 59 15.46 30.74 -14.45
N ILE A 60 14.18 30.91 -14.18
CA ILE A 60 13.62 30.88 -12.83
C ILE A 60 13.02 29.50 -12.62
N ALA A 61 13.47 28.82 -11.59
CA ALA A 61 12.88 27.56 -11.12
C ALA A 61 12.10 27.83 -9.82
N THR A 62 10.89 27.37 -9.77
CA THR A 62 10.00 27.51 -8.60
C THR A 62 9.59 26.13 -8.12
N ALA A 63 9.74 25.88 -6.83
CA ALA A 63 9.24 24.70 -6.16
C ALA A 63 8.38 25.10 -4.96
N ALA A 64 7.36 24.31 -4.69
CA ALA A 64 6.66 24.41 -3.42
C ALA A 64 7.67 24.08 -2.31
N LYS A 65 7.75 24.92 -1.27
CA LYS A 65 8.49 24.56 -0.08
C LYS A 65 7.82 23.31 0.47
N VAL A 66 8.50 22.18 0.38
CA VAL A 66 8.08 20.99 1.12
C VAL A 66 8.23 21.42 2.59
N THR A 67 7.15 21.88 3.18
CA THR A 67 7.07 21.94 4.63
C THR A 67 7.33 20.52 5.07
N PRO A 68 8.39 20.22 5.84
CA PRO A 68 8.49 18.90 6.47
C PRO A 68 7.10 18.66 7.07
N PRO A 69 6.47 17.48 6.91
CA PRO A 69 5.19 17.25 7.55
C PRO A 69 5.34 17.78 8.94
N GLU A 70 4.42 18.67 9.36
CA GLU A 70 4.44 19.24 10.71
C GLU A 70 4.85 18.10 11.64
N PRO A 71 5.78 18.28 12.58
CA PRO A 71 6.15 17.23 13.50
C PRO A 71 4.81 16.71 14.01
N VAL A 72 4.44 15.51 13.53
CA VAL A 72 3.20 14.83 13.92
C VAL A 72 3.28 14.92 15.42
N ALA A 73 2.34 15.67 16.04
CA ALA A 73 2.31 15.96 17.46
C ALA A 73 2.79 14.70 18.13
N GLU A 74 3.86 14.77 18.95
CA GLU A 74 4.59 13.64 19.51
C GLU A 74 3.60 12.54 19.80
N ARG A 75 3.43 11.61 18.83
CA ARG A 75 2.60 10.43 19.04
C ARG A 75 3.26 9.79 20.23
N ASP A 76 2.49 9.49 21.24
CA ASP A 76 3.02 8.80 22.41
C ASP A 76 3.51 7.43 21.93
N THR A 77 4.76 7.43 21.44
CA THR A 77 5.44 6.24 20.92
C THR A 77 5.50 5.14 21.99
N GLY A 78 5.23 5.48 23.24
CA GLY A 78 5.11 4.55 24.36
C GLY A 78 3.94 3.58 24.14
N ASP A 79 2.79 4.04 23.74
CA ASP A 79 1.59 3.22 23.55
C ASP A 79 1.70 2.31 22.31
N GLU A 80 2.29 2.81 21.22
CA GLU A 80 2.55 2.00 20.02
C GLU A 80 3.58 0.88 20.30
N LEU A 81 4.64 1.21 21.04
CA LEU A 81 5.65 0.22 21.47
C LEU A 81 5.06 -0.83 22.42
N ASP A 82 4.17 -0.42 23.32
CA ASP A 82 3.49 -1.32 24.25
C ASP A 82 2.46 -2.21 23.52
N GLN A 83 1.75 -1.68 22.53
CA GLN A 83 0.89 -2.46 21.64
C GLN A 83 1.72 -3.49 20.85
N ALA A 84 2.82 -3.07 20.23
CA ALA A 84 3.70 -3.94 19.46
C ALA A 84 4.30 -5.05 20.34
N ALA A 85 4.71 -4.74 21.58
CA ALA A 85 5.23 -5.73 22.53
C ALA A 85 4.18 -6.80 22.86
N ARG A 86 2.94 -6.42 23.15
CA ARG A 86 1.84 -7.36 23.45
C ARG A 86 1.50 -8.25 22.25
N VAL A 87 1.46 -7.68 21.05
CA VAL A 87 1.21 -8.43 19.82
C VAL A 87 2.35 -9.42 19.57
N ARG A 88 3.60 -8.99 19.75
CA ARG A 88 4.77 -9.87 19.64
C ARG A 88 4.68 -11.05 20.60
N GLU A 89 4.45 -10.79 21.89
CA GLU A 89 4.34 -11.81 22.92
C GLU A 89 3.25 -12.85 22.58
N LEU A 90 2.08 -12.40 22.13
CA LEU A 90 0.99 -13.29 21.69
C LEU A 90 1.44 -14.22 20.58
N LEU A 91 2.02 -13.65 19.52
CA LEU A 91 2.39 -14.40 18.33
C LEU A 91 3.55 -15.35 18.61
N GLU A 92 4.60 -14.91 19.30
CA GLU A 92 5.75 -15.74 19.67
C GLU A 92 5.32 -16.90 20.58
N ARG A 93 4.49 -16.65 21.59
CA ARG A 93 3.95 -17.70 22.46
C ARG A 93 3.07 -18.69 21.70
N THR A 94 2.28 -18.21 20.74
CA THR A 94 1.47 -19.09 19.87
C THR A 94 2.36 -19.99 19.03
N ILE A 95 3.40 -19.42 18.41
CA ILE A 95 4.39 -20.13 17.60
C ILE A 95 5.09 -21.21 18.42
N GLU A 96 5.52 -20.86 19.65
CA GLU A 96 6.17 -21.79 20.58
C GLU A 96 5.25 -22.96 20.96
N VAL A 97 4.00 -22.68 21.32
CA VAL A 97 3.02 -23.72 21.70
C VAL A 97 2.68 -24.64 20.53
N VAL A 98 2.57 -24.08 19.31
CA VAL A 98 2.31 -24.85 18.09
C VAL A 98 3.54 -25.65 17.66
N GLY A 99 4.75 -25.26 18.10
CA GLY A 99 5.99 -25.96 17.81
C GLY A 99 6.53 -25.76 16.39
N VAL A 100 6.21 -24.62 15.75
CA VAL A 100 6.67 -24.28 14.41
C VAL A 100 7.96 -23.45 14.49
N PRO A 101 9.03 -23.77 13.73
CA PRO A 101 10.25 -22.96 13.71
C PRO A 101 10.01 -21.68 12.90
N ALA A 102 9.52 -20.65 13.58
CA ALA A 102 9.19 -19.36 12.99
C ALA A 102 9.61 -18.19 13.87
N THR A 103 9.77 -17.03 13.27
CA THR A 103 10.10 -15.76 13.93
C THR A 103 9.06 -14.70 13.58
N VAL A 104 8.83 -13.76 14.50
CA VAL A 104 7.91 -12.63 14.31
C VAL A 104 8.71 -11.35 14.11
N HIS A 105 8.43 -10.64 13.04
CA HIS A 105 8.92 -9.31 12.78
C HIS A 105 7.75 -8.32 12.81
N LEU A 106 7.93 -7.19 13.48
CA LEU A 106 6.91 -6.16 13.63
C LEU A 106 7.42 -4.85 13.06
N ASP A 107 6.66 -4.28 12.13
CA ASP A 107 6.91 -3.00 11.50
C ASP A 107 5.75 -2.05 11.78
N VAL A 108 6.05 -0.87 12.30
CA VAL A 108 5.07 0.19 12.50
C VAL A 108 5.04 1.04 11.23
N HIS A 109 3.92 1.04 10.55
CA HIS A 109 3.65 1.89 9.39
C HIS A 109 2.68 3.02 9.76
N PRO A 110 2.63 4.12 8.99
CA PRO A 110 1.62 5.15 9.20
C PRO A 110 0.21 4.56 9.09
N GLY A 111 -0.47 4.42 10.24
CA GLY A 111 -1.85 3.95 10.33
C GLY A 111 -2.03 2.44 10.55
N GLU A 112 -0.97 1.62 10.62
CA GLU A 112 -1.09 0.18 10.90
C GLU A 112 0.18 -0.43 11.51
N LEU A 113 0.02 -1.51 12.25
CA LEU A 113 1.09 -2.36 12.77
C LEU A 113 1.11 -3.67 11.99
N VAL A 114 2.17 -3.91 11.24
CA VAL A 114 2.31 -5.13 10.42
C VAL A 114 3.17 -6.16 11.15
N ALA A 115 2.61 -7.34 11.40
CA ALA A 115 3.30 -8.49 11.98
C ALA A 115 3.56 -9.54 10.91
N THR A 116 4.82 -9.73 10.55
CA THR A 116 5.26 -10.73 9.57
C THR A 116 5.83 -11.94 10.26
N ILE A 117 5.22 -13.11 10.05
CA ILE A 117 5.72 -14.41 10.52
C ILE A 117 6.56 -15.03 9.40
N SER A 118 7.83 -15.32 9.69
CA SER A 118 8.78 -15.91 8.77
C SER A 118 9.32 -17.23 9.33
N GLY A 119 9.45 -18.25 8.49
CA GLY A 119 9.93 -19.55 8.93
C GLY A 119 9.62 -20.67 7.95
N HIS A 120 9.72 -21.92 8.42
CA HIS A 120 9.37 -23.12 7.66
C HIS A 120 8.07 -23.71 8.19
N ASP A 121 7.35 -24.44 7.32
CA ASP A 121 6.12 -25.15 7.68
C ASP A 121 5.02 -24.29 8.33
N LEU A 122 4.88 -23.06 7.83
CA LEU A 122 3.89 -22.08 8.33
C LEU A 122 2.43 -22.49 8.04
N GLY A 123 2.19 -23.62 7.37
CA GLY A 123 0.86 -24.05 6.97
C GLY A 123 -0.15 -24.16 8.12
N ILE A 124 0.30 -24.57 9.31
CA ILE A 124 -0.55 -24.67 10.50
C ILE A 124 -0.94 -23.29 11.06
N LEU A 125 -0.03 -22.30 10.95
CA LEU A 125 -0.28 -20.90 11.36
C LEU A 125 -1.13 -20.15 10.34
N ILE A 126 -1.09 -20.57 9.07
CA ILE A 126 -1.97 -20.05 8.01
C ILE A 126 -3.36 -20.67 8.15
N GLY A 127 -3.42 -21.99 8.32
CA GLY A 127 -4.64 -22.75 8.39
C GLY A 127 -5.32 -22.94 7.03
N ARG A 128 -6.45 -23.67 7.02
CA ARG A 128 -7.25 -23.88 5.80
C ARG A 128 -7.81 -22.52 5.33
N ASN A 129 -7.49 -22.16 4.08
CA ASN A 129 -7.95 -20.90 3.48
C ASN A 129 -7.66 -19.65 4.34
N GLY A 130 -6.54 -19.63 5.09
CA GLY A 130 -6.18 -18.48 5.91
C GLY A 130 -6.93 -18.33 7.24
N GLN A 131 -7.77 -19.28 7.64
CA GLN A 131 -8.60 -19.16 8.85
C GLN A 131 -7.78 -18.97 10.13
N THR A 132 -6.65 -19.65 10.27
CA THR A 132 -5.79 -19.52 11.46
C THR A 132 -5.13 -18.16 11.51
N ILE A 133 -4.57 -17.69 10.39
CA ILE A 133 -3.91 -16.39 10.34
C ILE A 133 -4.92 -15.24 10.55
N ASP A 134 -6.15 -15.38 10.09
CA ASP A 134 -7.22 -14.41 10.34
C ASP A 134 -7.64 -14.39 11.83
N ALA A 135 -7.68 -15.57 12.48
CA ALA A 135 -7.92 -15.66 13.91
C ALA A 135 -6.76 -15.04 14.72
N LEU A 136 -5.51 -15.26 14.32
CA LEU A 136 -4.34 -14.63 14.94
C LEU A 136 -4.39 -13.11 14.79
N GLN A 137 -4.75 -12.61 13.63
CA GLN A 137 -4.93 -11.17 13.42
C GLN A 137 -6.04 -10.59 14.31
N TYR A 138 -7.17 -11.28 14.39
CA TYR A 138 -8.27 -10.86 15.28
C TYR A 138 -7.83 -10.79 16.74
N LEU A 139 -7.13 -11.83 17.24
CA LEU A 139 -6.60 -11.85 18.60
C LEU A 139 -5.54 -10.77 18.83
N SER A 140 -4.67 -10.52 17.85
CA SER A 140 -3.66 -9.46 17.90
C SER A 140 -4.31 -8.09 18.03
N ASN A 141 -5.37 -7.82 17.27
CA ASN A 141 -6.16 -6.60 17.41
C ASN A 141 -6.82 -6.53 18.80
N ALA A 142 -7.47 -7.60 19.25
CA ALA A 142 -8.17 -7.64 20.55
C ALA A 142 -7.22 -7.40 21.74
N ILE A 143 -6.00 -7.95 21.71
CA ILE A 143 -4.97 -7.75 22.74
C ILE A 143 -4.33 -6.37 22.62
N GLY A 144 -4.07 -5.91 21.41
CA GLY A 144 -3.57 -4.56 21.17
C GLY A 144 -4.49 -3.49 21.77
N TYR A 145 -5.80 -3.72 21.77
CA TYR A 145 -6.80 -2.81 22.34
C TYR A 145 -6.96 -2.87 23.89
N ARG A 146 -6.20 -3.69 24.59
CA ARG A 146 -6.29 -3.84 26.06
C ARG A 146 -5.47 -2.82 26.86
N SER A 147 -5.09 -1.68 26.30
CA SER A 147 -4.43 -0.60 27.04
C SER A 147 -5.35 -0.02 28.11
N ALA A 148 -4.76 0.42 29.23
CA ALA A 148 -5.47 1.07 30.32
C ALA A 148 -6.01 2.47 29.93
N ASP A 149 -5.39 3.12 28.92
CA ASP A 149 -5.81 4.42 28.43
C ASP A 149 -6.85 4.30 27.31
N VAL A 150 -8.03 4.87 27.58
CA VAL A 150 -9.19 4.85 26.67
C VAL A 150 -8.95 5.77 25.46
N ASP A 151 -8.06 6.75 25.58
CA ASP A 151 -7.76 7.78 24.58
C ASP A 151 -6.50 7.47 23.75
N ALA A 152 -5.83 6.33 23.98
CA ALA A 152 -4.65 5.94 23.21
C ALA A 152 -4.99 5.69 21.73
N GLU A 153 -4.26 6.34 20.82
CA GLU A 153 -4.36 6.09 19.38
C GLU A 153 -3.81 4.69 19.09
N ARG A 154 -4.65 3.80 18.57
CA ARG A 154 -4.34 2.38 18.40
C ARG A 154 -4.26 2.03 16.94
N LEU A 155 -3.15 1.40 16.57
CA LEU A 155 -2.95 0.97 15.19
C LEU A 155 -3.69 -0.36 14.94
N PRO A 156 -4.44 -0.50 13.84
CA PRO A 156 -4.91 -1.79 13.39
C PRO A 156 -3.73 -2.72 13.11
N VAL A 157 -3.83 -3.96 13.58
CA VAL A 157 -2.79 -4.97 13.38
C VAL A 157 -3.11 -5.82 12.17
N VAL A 158 -2.16 -5.93 11.26
CA VAL A 158 -2.19 -6.85 10.12
C VAL A 158 -1.19 -7.97 10.39
N VAL A 159 -1.64 -9.23 10.30
CA VAL A 159 -0.76 -10.41 10.44
C VAL A 159 -0.62 -11.10 9.10
N ASP A 160 0.62 -11.32 8.66
CA ASP A 160 0.93 -12.10 7.46
C ASP A 160 1.97 -13.20 7.77
N ALA A 161 1.92 -14.29 7.02
CA ALA A 161 2.86 -15.39 7.10
C ALA A 161 3.53 -15.62 5.75
N ALA A 162 4.79 -15.23 5.65
CA ALA A 162 5.62 -15.38 4.45
C ALA A 162 4.94 -14.91 3.13
N GLY A 163 4.18 -13.84 3.16
CA GLY A 163 3.48 -13.31 1.98
C GLY A 163 2.26 -14.15 1.55
N TYR A 164 1.66 -14.91 2.46
CA TYR A 164 0.51 -15.76 2.17
C TYR A 164 -0.64 -14.96 1.57
N ARG A 165 -0.99 -13.79 2.15
CA ARG A 165 -2.14 -13.00 1.72
C ARG A 165 -2.05 -12.57 0.27
N ALA A 166 -0.88 -12.10 -0.17
CA ALA A 166 -0.65 -11.71 -1.56
C ALA A 166 -0.74 -12.90 -2.52
N ARG A 167 -0.11 -14.04 -2.18
CA ARG A 167 -0.20 -15.26 -3.00
C ARG A 167 -1.61 -15.82 -3.07
N ARG A 168 -2.34 -15.76 -1.96
CA ARG A 168 -3.73 -16.24 -1.91
C ARG A 168 -4.66 -15.37 -2.75
N ALA A 169 -4.50 -14.04 -2.67
CA ALA A 169 -5.25 -13.11 -3.51
C ALA A 169 -5.00 -13.37 -5.01
N ALA A 170 -3.75 -13.55 -5.44
CA ALA A 170 -3.43 -13.88 -6.83
C ALA A 170 -4.01 -15.24 -7.28
N SER A 171 -4.03 -16.23 -6.38
CA SER A 171 -4.66 -17.52 -6.66
C SER A 171 -6.18 -17.40 -6.81
N LEU A 172 -6.82 -16.60 -5.96
CA LEU A 172 -8.26 -16.33 -6.03
C LEU A 172 -8.62 -15.57 -7.31
N GLU A 173 -7.79 -14.62 -7.72
CA GLU A 173 -7.96 -13.88 -8.97
C GLU A 173 -7.97 -14.84 -10.18
N THR A 174 -6.97 -15.72 -10.25
CA THR A 174 -6.88 -16.73 -11.33
C THR A 174 -8.09 -17.65 -11.32
N LEU A 175 -8.48 -18.12 -10.15
CA LEU A 175 -9.61 -19.03 -9.98
C LEU A 175 -10.93 -18.36 -10.38
N ALA A 176 -11.15 -17.13 -9.94
CA ALA A 176 -12.37 -16.38 -10.23
C ALA A 176 -12.55 -16.15 -11.73
N ARG A 177 -11.47 -15.79 -12.46
CA ARG A 177 -11.50 -15.65 -13.93
C ARG A 177 -11.83 -16.97 -14.62
N GLN A 178 -11.19 -18.06 -14.23
CA GLN A 178 -11.48 -19.40 -14.82
C GLN A 178 -12.94 -19.83 -14.59
N TYR A 179 -13.49 -19.56 -13.40
CA TYR A 179 -14.88 -19.92 -13.11
C TYR A 179 -15.88 -18.99 -13.80
N ALA A 180 -15.53 -17.69 -14.00
CA ALA A 180 -16.32 -16.77 -14.81
C ALA A 180 -16.40 -17.25 -16.28
N GLU A 181 -15.26 -17.52 -16.91
CA GLU A 181 -15.21 -18.07 -18.27
C GLU A 181 -16.02 -19.36 -18.38
N ARG A 182 -15.93 -20.25 -17.38
CA ARG A 182 -16.71 -21.49 -17.35
C ARG A 182 -18.20 -21.22 -17.25
N ALA A 183 -18.63 -20.28 -16.40
CA ALA A 183 -20.04 -19.92 -16.24
C ALA A 183 -20.63 -19.42 -17.57
N VAL A 184 -19.91 -18.52 -18.25
CA VAL A 184 -20.28 -18.00 -19.56
C VAL A 184 -20.33 -19.11 -20.61
N ALA A 185 -19.28 -19.93 -20.72
CA ALA A 185 -19.18 -20.99 -21.73
C ALA A 185 -20.27 -22.07 -21.57
N THR A 186 -20.66 -22.41 -20.34
CA THR A 186 -21.66 -23.42 -20.04
C THR A 186 -23.09 -22.88 -19.92
N GLY A 187 -23.24 -21.55 -19.78
CA GLY A 187 -24.55 -20.94 -19.51
C GLY A 187 -25.15 -21.35 -18.18
N THR A 188 -24.34 -21.87 -17.23
CA THR A 188 -24.80 -22.37 -15.93
C THR A 188 -24.06 -21.69 -14.79
N ARG A 189 -24.74 -21.57 -13.64
CA ARG A 189 -24.11 -21.07 -12.42
C ARG A 189 -22.96 -21.98 -11.99
N VAL A 190 -21.90 -21.38 -11.48
CA VAL A 190 -20.71 -22.08 -10.94
C VAL A 190 -20.49 -21.66 -9.50
N GLU A 191 -20.28 -22.64 -8.63
CA GLU A 191 -20.02 -22.42 -7.20
C GLU A 191 -18.53 -22.54 -6.92
N LEU A 192 -17.97 -21.58 -6.16
CA LEU A 192 -16.63 -21.68 -5.65
C LEU A 192 -16.61 -22.44 -4.32
N GLU A 193 -15.42 -22.84 -3.88
CA GLU A 193 -15.26 -23.41 -2.55
C GLU A 193 -15.59 -22.37 -1.45
N PRO A 194 -16.02 -22.84 -0.24
CA PRO A 194 -16.18 -21.98 0.90
C PRO A 194 -14.90 -21.17 1.22
N MET A 195 -15.07 -19.88 1.46
CA MET A 195 -13.96 -18.96 1.72
C MET A 195 -14.35 -17.86 2.71
N THR A 196 -13.35 -17.17 3.27
CA THR A 196 -13.57 -16.11 4.25
C THR A 196 -14.29 -14.90 3.64
N ALA A 197 -14.86 -14.04 4.49
CA ALA A 197 -15.56 -12.83 4.04
C ALA A 197 -14.63 -11.89 3.24
N VAL A 198 -13.35 -11.82 3.63
CA VAL A 198 -12.33 -11.02 2.92
C VAL A 198 -12.08 -11.59 1.52
N GLU A 199 -11.95 -12.92 1.41
CA GLU A 199 -11.73 -13.60 0.13
C GLU A 199 -12.94 -13.45 -0.80
N ARG A 200 -14.16 -13.58 -0.26
CA ARG A 200 -15.39 -13.35 -1.06
C ARG A 200 -15.44 -11.92 -1.61
N LYS A 201 -15.02 -10.93 -0.81
CA LYS A 201 -14.93 -9.54 -1.27
C LYS A 201 -13.94 -9.41 -2.43
N ILE A 202 -12.78 -10.05 -2.37
CA ILE A 202 -11.79 -10.04 -3.48
C ILE A 202 -12.42 -10.55 -4.77
N VAL A 203 -13.12 -11.69 -4.72
CA VAL A 203 -13.78 -12.28 -5.90
C VAL A 203 -14.88 -11.36 -6.44
N HIS A 204 -15.70 -10.77 -5.57
CA HIS A 204 -16.74 -9.83 -5.98
C HIS A 204 -16.18 -8.56 -6.64
N GLU A 205 -15.14 -7.96 -6.05
CA GLU A 205 -14.51 -6.75 -6.60
C GLU A 205 -13.82 -7.04 -7.95
N LEU A 206 -13.21 -8.22 -8.09
CA LEU A 206 -12.56 -8.62 -9.33
C LEU A 206 -13.54 -8.76 -10.50
N LEU A 207 -14.72 -9.32 -10.25
CA LEU A 207 -15.72 -9.63 -11.28
C LEU A 207 -16.81 -8.55 -11.38
N LYS A 208 -16.73 -7.50 -10.58
CA LYS A 208 -17.75 -6.44 -10.48
C LYS A 208 -18.05 -5.76 -11.82
N ASP A 209 -17.01 -5.49 -12.60
CA ASP A 209 -17.09 -4.75 -13.85
C ASP A 209 -17.15 -5.68 -15.07
N ASP A 210 -17.29 -7.00 -14.86
CA ASP A 210 -17.43 -7.98 -15.92
C ASP A 210 -18.91 -8.07 -16.37
N PRO A 211 -19.25 -7.63 -17.60
CA PRO A 211 -20.63 -7.59 -18.05
C PRO A 211 -21.24 -8.98 -18.34
N GLU A 212 -20.41 -10.01 -18.43
CA GLU A 212 -20.85 -11.37 -18.79
C GLU A 212 -21.24 -12.21 -17.58
N VAL A 213 -20.95 -11.77 -16.34
CA VAL A 213 -21.23 -12.50 -15.13
C VAL A 213 -21.78 -11.65 -14.00
N GLU A 214 -22.55 -12.26 -13.13
CA GLU A 214 -22.97 -11.69 -11.84
C GLU A 214 -22.46 -12.58 -10.72
N THR A 215 -22.15 -11.99 -9.54
CA THR A 215 -21.66 -12.72 -8.39
C THR A 215 -22.55 -12.56 -7.16
N ALA A 216 -22.81 -13.66 -6.46
CA ALA A 216 -23.55 -13.66 -5.19
C ALA A 216 -22.84 -14.49 -4.12
N SER A 217 -23.01 -14.15 -2.85
CA SER A 217 -22.50 -14.98 -1.75
C SER A 217 -23.64 -15.78 -1.13
N GLU A 218 -23.53 -17.12 -1.17
CA GLU A 218 -24.52 -18.06 -0.66
C GLU A 218 -23.96 -18.91 0.50
N GLY A 219 -24.86 -19.55 1.25
CA GLY A 219 -24.51 -20.38 2.40
C GLY A 219 -24.38 -19.59 3.70
N THR A 220 -23.99 -20.28 4.76
CA THR A 220 -23.81 -19.74 6.12
C THR A 220 -22.36 -19.96 6.58
N GLU A 221 -21.84 -19.03 7.41
CA GLU A 221 -20.49 -19.21 7.97
C GLU A 221 -20.42 -20.52 8.81
N PRO A 222 -19.33 -21.28 8.76
CA PRO A 222 -18.06 -21.01 8.05
C PRO A 222 -18.04 -21.52 6.61
N ASN A 223 -19.14 -22.05 6.07
CA ASN A 223 -19.22 -22.70 4.76
C ASN A 223 -19.80 -21.78 3.66
N ARG A 224 -19.73 -20.46 3.86
CA ARG A 224 -20.22 -19.48 2.91
C ARG A 224 -19.26 -19.35 1.71
N PHE A 225 -19.83 -19.29 0.50
CA PHE A 225 -19.09 -19.31 -0.76
C PHE A 225 -19.61 -18.27 -1.75
N VAL A 226 -18.86 -18.04 -2.82
CA VAL A 226 -19.29 -17.20 -3.96
C VAL A 226 -19.87 -18.09 -5.04
N VAL A 227 -20.98 -17.63 -5.63
CA VAL A 227 -21.59 -18.17 -6.82
C VAL A 227 -21.38 -17.18 -7.95
N ILE A 228 -20.94 -17.67 -9.09
CA ILE A 228 -20.84 -16.91 -10.34
C ILE A 228 -21.97 -17.36 -11.26
N VAL A 229 -22.79 -16.43 -11.68
CA VAL A 229 -23.94 -16.67 -12.56
C VAL A 229 -23.65 -15.96 -13.90
N PRO A 230 -23.87 -16.62 -15.05
CA PRO A 230 -23.74 -15.95 -16.34
C PRO A 230 -24.76 -14.80 -16.42
N GLY A 231 -24.31 -13.62 -16.87
CA GLY A 231 -25.14 -12.47 -17.13
C GLY A 231 -26.18 -12.79 -18.19
N LYS A 232 -27.30 -12.08 -18.18
CA LYS A 232 -28.26 -12.19 -19.29
C LYS A 232 -27.59 -11.67 -20.57
N PRO A 233 -27.69 -12.40 -21.69
CA PRO A 233 -27.25 -11.87 -22.97
C PRO A 233 -27.94 -10.52 -23.18
N ALA A 234 -27.14 -9.50 -23.54
CA ALA A 234 -27.70 -8.22 -23.97
C ALA A 234 -28.54 -8.47 -25.22
N ASP A 235 -29.83 -8.16 -25.14
CA ASP A 235 -30.75 -8.18 -26.27
C ASP A 235 -30.37 -7.15 -27.35
#